data_109674d6c168e98dda9bb34d9b8c043f
#
_entry.id   109674d6c168e98dda9bb34d9b8c043f
#
_cell.length_a   1.000
_cell.length_b   1.000
_cell.length_c   1.000
_cell.angle_alpha   90.00
_cell.angle_beta   90.00
_cell.angle_gamma   90.00
#
_symmetry.space_group_name_H-M   'P 1'
#
loop_
_entity.id
_entity.type
_entity.pdbx_description
1 polymer ?
#
loop_
_entity_poly.entity_id
_entity_poly.type
_entity_poly.pdbx_seq_one_letter_code
_entity_poly.pdbx_strand_id
1 'polypeptide(L)'
;VYNRTAPGEEGVVDRFMSGRGKGKNFIGTHTIQEFVESIERPRKIMLMVKAGAPVDELMAQLIPYLSPGDVIIDGGNSDFHDTERRVKEMEAHGMYFVGTGISGGEIGALYGPSVMPGGSPAAWPLVKDVLQSIAAKLDDGTPCCQWIGPGGAGHFVKMVHNGIEYGDMQLISEAYSLLKNRLDLDNETLARIFEDWNTGELDSYLIGITADILRFKDEAGEGYLLDKILDAAGQKGTGKWSAIAAMDENDPLTLITE
;
A
#
# COMPACT_ATOMS: atom_id res chain seq x y z
N VAL A 1 -11.33 11.73 11.40
CA VAL A 1 -11.30 11.29 9.99
C VAL A 1 -11.99 12.30 9.11
N TYR A 2 -11.43 12.55 7.96
CA TYR A 2 -11.93 13.48 6.94
C TYR A 2 -11.90 12.80 5.57
N ASN A 3 -12.87 13.05 4.73
CA ASN A 3 -12.86 12.72 3.31
C ASN A 3 -13.36 13.93 2.51
N ARG A 4 -12.71 14.22 1.38
CA ARG A 4 -13.23 15.25 0.47
C ARG A 4 -14.59 14.81 -0.06
N THR A 5 -15.49 15.76 -0.29
CA THR A 5 -16.75 15.50 -0.97
C THR A 5 -16.52 15.63 -2.48
N ALA A 6 -16.67 14.54 -3.21
CA ALA A 6 -16.70 14.50 -4.66
C ALA A 6 -18.07 13.97 -5.12
N PRO A 7 -18.51 14.26 -6.35
CA PRO A 7 -19.75 13.69 -6.88
C PRO A 7 -19.74 12.15 -6.77
N GLY A 8 -20.76 11.58 -6.11
CA GLY A 8 -20.87 10.16 -5.80
C GLY A 8 -20.15 9.70 -4.52
N GLU A 9 -19.47 10.59 -3.82
CA GLU A 9 -18.79 10.31 -2.53
C GLU A 9 -19.45 11.03 -1.35
N GLU A 10 -20.68 11.50 -1.50
CA GLU A 10 -21.39 12.20 -0.45
C GLU A 10 -21.62 11.31 0.77
N GLY A 11 -21.41 11.84 1.96
CA GLY A 11 -21.65 11.18 3.24
C GLY A 11 -20.70 10.00 3.55
N VAL A 12 -19.51 9.93 2.93
CA VAL A 12 -18.51 8.87 3.21
C VAL A 12 -18.12 8.86 4.70
N VAL A 13 -17.88 10.03 5.28
CA VAL A 13 -17.53 10.16 6.71
C VAL A 13 -18.69 9.67 7.58
N ASP A 14 -19.91 10.06 7.29
CA ASP A 14 -21.10 9.69 8.09
C ASP A 14 -21.39 8.18 7.99
N ARG A 15 -21.24 7.60 6.79
CA ARG A 15 -21.35 6.15 6.59
C ARG A 15 -20.27 5.39 7.38
N PHE A 16 -19.04 5.90 7.38
CA PHE A 16 -17.97 5.30 8.18
C PHE A 16 -18.28 5.40 9.67
N MET A 17 -18.68 6.56 10.16
CA MET A 17 -18.98 6.80 11.58
C MET A 17 -20.16 5.96 12.07
N SER A 18 -21.20 5.78 11.25
CA SER A 18 -22.37 4.95 11.58
C SER A 18 -22.14 3.46 11.40
N GLY A 19 -21.17 3.07 10.56
CA GLY A 19 -20.80 1.69 10.23
C GLY A 19 -19.56 1.18 11.00
N ARG A 20 -18.46 1.02 10.30
CA ARG A 20 -17.19 0.45 10.84
C ARG A 20 -16.56 1.28 11.97
N GLY A 21 -16.83 2.58 12.01
CA GLY A 21 -16.38 3.50 13.07
C GLY A 21 -17.27 3.55 14.30
N LYS A 22 -18.46 2.95 14.25
CA LYS A 22 -19.45 3.05 15.31
C LYS A 22 -18.92 2.49 16.65
N GLY A 23 -19.03 3.30 17.70
CA GLY A 23 -18.60 2.93 19.05
C GLY A 23 -17.09 2.93 19.27
N LYS A 24 -16.31 3.33 18.27
CA LYS A 24 -14.84 3.51 18.36
C LYS A 24 -14.50 4.98 18.61
N ASN A 25 -13.29 5.24 19.07
CA ASN A 25 -12.81 6.60 19.35
C ASN A 25 -12.40 7.32 18.06
N PHE A 26 -13.36 7.60 17.18
CA PHE A 26 -13.17 8.41 15.98
C PHE A 26 -13.95 9.71 16.07
N ILE A 27 -13.39 10.76 15.48
CA ILE A 27 -14.08 12.04 15.26
C ILE A 27 -14.26 12.19 13.76
N GLY A 28 -15.50 12.22 13.29
CA GLY A 28 -15.85 12.55 11.90
C GLY A 28 -15.83 14.06 11.71
N THR A 29 -15.22 14.55 10.65
CA THR A 29 -15.14 15.98 10.33
C THR A 29 -15.47 16.20 8.85
N HIS A 30 -16.03 17.36 8.53
CA HIS A 30 -16.51 17.66 7.18
C HIS A 30 -15.72 18.78 6.49
N THR A 31 -14.85 19.45 7.22
CA THR A 31 -13.92 20.44 6.67
C THR A 31 -12.49 20.15 7.08
N ILE A 32 -11.52 20.62 6.29
CA ILE A 32 -10.09 20.49 6.61
C ILE A 32 -9.75 21.21 7.92
N GLN A 33 -10.35 22.37 8.15
CA GLN A 33 -10.13 23.12 9.37
C GLN A 33 -10.58 22.32 10.60
N GLU A 34 -11.82 21.84 10.64
CA GLU A 34 -12.31 20.98 11.74
C GLU A 34 -11.43 19.74 11.94
N PHE A 35 -11.00 19.11 10.84
CA PHE A 35 -10.13 17.96 10.90
C PHE A 35 -8.80 18.27 11.58
N VAL A 36 -8.11 19.32 11.14
CA VAL A 36 -6.81 19.70 11.70
C VAL A 36 -6.94 20.16 13.16
N GLU A 37 -7.97 20.93 13.50
CA GLU A 37 -8.24 21.41 14.86
C GLU A 37 -8.60 20.26 15.82
N SER A 38 -9.15 19.15 15.34
CA SER A 38 -9.47 17.96 16.15
C SER A 38 -8.26 17.13 16.56
N ILE A 39 -7.05 17.43 16.04
CA ILE A 39 -5.84 16.63 16.26
C ILE A 39 -4.90 17.34 17.24
N GLU A 40 -4.43 16.60 18.23
CA GLU A 40 -3.47 17.09 19.23
C GLU A 40 -2.08 17.38 18.60
N ARG A 41 -1.42 18.44 19.07
CA ARG A 41 -0.06 18.83 18.63
C ARG A 41 1.03 18.04 19.36
N PRO A 42 2.14 17.72 18.67
CA PRO A 42 2.37 17.86 17.24
C PRO A 42 1.43 16.92 16.45
N ARG A 43 0.75 17.48 15.47
CA ARG A 43 -0.24 16.74 14.69
C ARG A 43 0.44 15.71 13.81
N LYS A 44 -0.20 14.56 13.67
CA LYS A 44 0.20 13.47 12.77
C LYS A 44 -0.95 13.19 11.84
N ILE A 45 -0.82 13.61 10.60
CA ILE A 45 -1.88 13.51 9.58
C ILE A 45 -1.47 12.51 8.52
N MET A 46 -2.21 11.42 8.41
CA MET A 46 -1.99 10.40 7.38
C MET A 46 -2.87 10.67 6.18
N LEU A 47 -2.24 10.74 5.01
CA LEU A 47 -2.89 10.88 3.71
C LEU A 47 -3.01 9.49 3.07
N MET A 48 -4.24 9.11 2.72
CA MET A 48 -4.56 7.89 1.97
C MET A 48 -5.29 8.27 0.69
N VAL A 49 -4.61 9.05 -0.16
CA VAL A 49 -5.15 9.57 -1.42
C VAL A 49 -4.36 9.01 -2.61
N LYS A 50 -4.90 9.19 -3.82
CA LYS A 50 -4.19 8.80 -5.03
C LYS A 50 -2.86 9.55 -5.13
N ALA A 51 -1.79 8.84 -5.49
CA ALA A 51 -0.47 9.40 -5.69
C ALA A 51 -0.43 10.49 -6.79
N GLY A 52 0.57 11.35 -6.73
CA GLY A 52 0.75 12.47 -7.66
C GLY A 52 0.06 13.75 -7.19
N ALA A 53 -0.50 14.52 -8.11
CA ALA A 53 -1.10 15.83 -7.85
C ALA A 53 -2.11 15.88 -6.68
N PRO A 54 -2.97 14.87 -6.46
CA PRO A 54 -3.90 14.87 -5.31
C PRO A 54 -3.21 15.01 -3.94
N VAL A 55 -1.98 14.49 -3.78
CA VAL A 55 -1.20 14.66 -2.54
C VAL A 55 -0.80 16.13 -2.38
N ASP A 56 -0.28 16.75 -3.44
CA ASP A 56 0.15 18.15 -3.42
C ASP A 56 -1.04 19.10 -3.19
N GLU A 57 -2.18 18.82 -3.84
CA GLU A 57 -3.42 19.58 -3.65
C GLU A 57 -3.93 19.53 -2.21
N LEU A 58 -3.85 18.34 -1.58
CA LEU A 58 -4.28 18.19 -0.20
C LEU A 58 -3.29 18.83 0.78
N MET A 59 -1.99 18.71 0.52
CA MET A 59 -0.95 19.42 1.29
C MET A 59 -1.17 20.94 1.26
N ALA A 60 -1.40 21.51 0.09
CA ALA A 60 -1.68 22.93 -0.07
C ALA A 60 -2.89 23.42 0.75
N GLN A 61 -3.90 22.55 0.91
CA GLN A 61 -5.08 22.86 1.73
C GLN A 61 -4.81 22.68 3.24
N LEU A 62 -3.91 21.79 3.64
CA LEU A 62 -3.56 21.52 5.03
C LEU A 62 -2.60 22.55 5.61
N ILE A 63 -1.57 22.94 4.86
CA ILE A 63 -0.46 23.80 5.29
C ILE A 63 -0.94 25.07 6.03
N PRO A 64 -1.98 25.80 5.59
CA PRO A 64 -2.47 27.00 6.29
C PRO A 64 -2.93 26.76 7.74
N TYR A 65 -3.29 25.54 8.10
CA TYR A 65 -3.80 25.16 9.42
C TYR A 65 -2.75 24.44 10.28
N LEU A 66 -1.61 24.07 9.70
CA LEU A 66 -0.52 23.38 10.39
C LEU A 66 0.41 24.34 11.13
N SER A 67 1.23 23.79 11.97
CA SER A 67 2.22 24.50 12.77
C SER A 67 3.58 23.82 12.70
N PRO A 68 4.69 24.53 12.93
CA PRO A 68 6.00 23.92 13.05
C PRO A 68 5.99 22.70 14.00
N GLY A 69 6.62 21.62 13.57
CA GLY A 69 6.66 20.34 14.28
C GLY A 69 5.51 19.36 13.94
N ASP A 70 4.47 19.80 13.22
CA ASP A 70 3.43 18.89 12.72
C ASP A 70 4.00 17.97 11.62
N VAL A 71 3.42 16.79 11.46
CA VAL A 71 3.88 15.74 10.55
C VAL A 71 2.76 15.36 9.56
N ILE A 72 3.09 15.40 8.27
CA ILE A 72 2.29 14.75 7.22
C ILE A 72 2.90 13.39 6.90
N ILE A 73 2.07 12.35 6.86
CA ILE A 73 2.44 10.98 6.51
C ILE A 73 1.70 10.63 5.22
N ASP A 74 2.43 10.44 4.13
CA ASP A 74 1.87 9.97 2.86
C ASP A 74 1.90 8.43 2.81
N GLY A 75 0.75 7.79 2.95
CA GLY A 75 0.58 6.34 2.92
C GLY A 75 0.20 5.80 1.53
N GLY A 76 0.20 6.65 0.50
CA GLY A 76 -0.04 6.25 -0.89
C GLY A 76 1.15 5.54 -1.53
N ASN A 77 0.99 5.09 -2.78
CA ASN A 77 2.09 4.57 -3.60
C ASN A 77 2.71 5.73 -4.43
N SER A 78 3.22 6.74 -3.74
CA SER A 78 3.81 7.91 -4.38
C SER A 78 5.18 7.61 -5.00
N ASP A 79 5.52 8.35 -6.05
CA ASP A 79 6.87 8.36 -6.61
C ASP A 79 7.84 8.92 -5.55
N PHE A 80 8.99 8.27 -5.39
CA PHE A 80 9.98 8.65 -4.38
C PHE A 80 10.62 10.01 -4.64
N HIS A 81 10.74 10.45 -5.89
CA HIS A 81 11.23 11.78 -6.23
C HIS A 81 10.24 12.87 -5.79
N ASP A 82 8.94 12.62 -5.96
CA ASP A 82 7.91 13.52 -5.42
C ASP A 82 7.98 13.60 -3.91
N THR A 83 8.26 12.48 -3.26
CA THR A 83 8.44 12.43 -1.80
C THR A 83 9.63 13.24 -1.35
N GLU A 84 10.77 13.15 -2.03
CA GLU A 84 11.95 13.97 -1.74
C GLU A 84 11.66 15.47 -1.87
N ARG A 85 10.93 15.86 -2.91
CA ARG A 85 10.49 17.24 -3.10
C ARG A 85 9.59 17.70 -1.96
N ARG A 86 8.61 16.89 -1.58
CA ARG A 86 7.66 17.20 -0.49
C ARG A 86 8.33 17.28 0.88
N VAL A 87 9.33 16.43 1.15
CA VAL A 87 10.15 16.53 2.37
C VAL A 87 10.80 17.91 2.45
N LYS A 88 11.49 18.36 1.40
CA LYS A 88 12.14 19.66 1.34
C LYS A 88 11.16 20.82 1.51
N GLU A 89 10.00 20.73 0.88
CA GLU A 89 8.92 21.72 0.96
C GLU A 89 8.40 21.85 2.40
N MET A 90 8.08 20.74 3.05
CA MET A 90 7.55 20.73 4.42
C MET A 90 8.59 21.21 5.45
N GLU A 91 9.85 20.82 5.30
CA GLU A 91 10.95 21.27 6.16
C GLU A 91 11.19 22.77 6.03
N ALA A 92 11.02 23.36 4.85
CA ALA A 92 11.08 24.81 4.66
C ALA A 92 10.00 25.57 5.44
N HIS A 93 8.90 24.93 5.78
CA HIS A 93 7.84 25.44 6.64
C HIS A 93 8.00 25.04 8.13
N GLY A 94 9.11 24.40 8.50
CA GLY A 94 9.35 23.89 9.85
C GLY A 94 8.48 22.68 10.24
N MET A 95 7.87 22.03 9.28
CA MET A 95 7.04 20.82 9.42
C MET A 95 7.77 19.61 8.88
N TYR A 96 7.24 18.42 9.08
CA TYR A 96 7.87 17.18 8.63
C TYR A 96 7.00 16.42 7.66
N PHE A 97 7.65 15.69 6.74
CA PHE A 97 6.99 14.79 5.81
C PHE A 97 7.58 13.38 5.90
N VAL A 98 6.71 12.37 5.95
CA VAL A 98 7.07 10.95 5.98
C VAL A 98 6.38 10.25 4.82
N GLY A 99 7.15 9.83 3.82
CA GLY A 99 6.67 8.96 2.77
C GLY A 99 6.67 7.52 3.26
N THR A 100 5.50 6.91 3.32
CA THR A 100 5.31 5.61 3.98
C THR A 100 4.75 4.60 3.01
N GLY A 101 5.58 3.68 2.56
CA GLY A 101 5.11 2.52 1.82
C GLY A 101 4.26 1.61 2.72
N ILE A 102 3.07 1.25 2.26
CA ILE A 102 2.16 0.36 2.99
C ILE A 102 1.84 -0.84 2.10
N SER A 103 2.00 -2.05 2.64
CA SER A 103 1.72 -3.30 1.94
C SER A 103 0.79 -4.20 2.75
N GLY A 104 -0.10 -4.93 2.05
CA GLY A 104 -1.05 -5.86 2.65
C GLY A 104 -2.49 -5.74 2.11
N GLY A 105 -2.74 -4.78 1.22
CA GLY A 105 -4.07 -4.56 0.65
C GLY A 105 -5.12 -4.19 1.70
N GLU A 106 -6.40 -4.44 1.41
CA GLU A 106 -7.52 -4.14 2.32
C GLU A 106 -7.46 -5.00 3.60
N ILE A 107 -7.09 -6.27 3.47
CA ILE A 107 -6.96 -7.21 4.60
C ILE A 107 -5.81 -6.78 5.51
N GLY A 108 -4.65 -6.46 4.94
CA GLY A 108 -3.51 -5.95 5.70
C GLY A 108 -3.83 -4.63 6.40
N ALA A 109 -4.56 -3.71 5.75
CA ALA A 109 -4.99 -2.47 6.39
C ALA A 109 -5.87 -2.70 7.63
N LEU A 110 -6.63 -3.81 7.68
CA LEU A 110 -7.50 -4.15 8.81
C LEU A 110 -6.76 -4.89 9.93
N TYR A 111 -5.87 -5.83 9.58
CA TYR A 111 -5.26 -6.76 10.54
C TYR A 111 -3.78 -6.46 10.83
N GLY A 112 -3.15 -5.62 10.07
CA GLY A 112 -1.76 -5.19 10.23
C GLY A 112 -1.03 -5.22 8.88
N PRO A 113 -0.65 -4.04 8.34
CA PRO A 113 0.16 -3.95 7.13
C PRO A 113 1.66 -4.06 7.44
N SER A 114 2.46 -4.36 6.43
CA SER A 114 3.88 -4.00 6.44
C SER A 114 4.04 -2.51 6.15
N VAL A 115 4.86 -1.80 6.93
CA VAL A 115 4.97 -0.33 6.90
C VAL A 115 6.43 0.09 6.72
N MET A 116 6.69 0.87 5.68
CA MET A 116 8.03 1.28 5.24
C MET A 116 8.18 2.80 5.30
N PRO A 117 8.36 3.41 6.49
CA PRO A 117 8.47 4.86 6.64
C PRO A 117 9.84 5.39 6.27
N GLY A 118 9.88 6.50 5.52
CA GLY A 118 11.07 7.30 5.22
C GLY A 118 10.69 8.77 5.07
N GLY A 119 11.65 9.68 5.05
CA GLY A 119 11.35 11.10 4.91
C GLY A 119 12.19 12.01 5.79
N SER A 120 11.57 12.92 6.52
CA SER A 120 12.24 13.78 7.51
C SER A 120 12.70 12.97 8.72
N PRO A 121 14.01 12.81 8.98
CA PRO A 121 14.49 11.96 10.08
C PRO A 121 13.97 12.41 11.47
N ALA A 122 13.77 13.71 11.66
CA ALA A 122 13.24 14.26 12.91
C ALA A 122 11.78 13.87 13.18
N ALA A 123 11.05 13.42 12.16
CA ALA A 123 9.67 12.92 12.33
C ALA A 123 9.61 11.53 12.95
N TRP A 124 10.65 10.70 12.74
CA TRP A 124 10.60 9.30 13.16
C TRP A 124 10.23 9.09 14.63
N PRO A 125 10.88 9.77 15.60
CA PRO A 125 10.50 9.64 17.00
C PRO A 125 9.04 10.02 17.30
N LEU A 126 8.44 10.89 16.48
CA LEU A 126 7.05 11.35 16.65
C LEU A 126 6.02 10.33 16.13
N VAL A 127 6.36 9.56 15.08
CA VAL A 127 5.42 8.67 14.40
C VAL A 127 5.68 7.19 14.65
N LYS A 128 6.86 6.83 15.16
CA LYS A 128 7.31 5.45 15.36
C LYS A 128 6.29 4.59 16.08
N ASP A 129 5.87 5.00 17.27
CA ASP A 129 5.00 4.19 18.11
C ASP A 129 3.63 3.93 17.46
N VAL A 130 3.09 4.95 16.77
CA VAL A 130 1.82 4.82 16.03
C VAL A 130 1.99 3.85 14.85
N LEU A 131 3.00 4.04 14.00
CA LEU A 131 3.22 3.19 12.83
C LEU A 131 3.56 1.75 13.23
N GLN A 132 4.39 1.56 14.25
CA GLN A 132 4.70 0.23 14.77
C GLN A 132 3.50 -0.45 15.44
N SER A 133 2.59 0.31 16.06
CA SER A 133 1.39 -0.28 16.70
C SER A 133 0.42 -0.89 15.70
N ILE A 134 0.25 -0.26 14.53
CA ILE A 134 -0.66 -0.71 13.48
C ILE A 134 -0.05 -1.74 12.52
N ALA A 135 1.27 -1.89 12.51
CA ALA A 135 1.96 -2.82 11.63
C ALA A 135 1.69 -4.28 12.01
N ALA A 136 1.77 -5.19 11.04
CA ALA A 136 1.84 -6.63 11.28
C ALA A 136 2.97 -6.95 12.27
N LYS A 137 2.83 -8.05 12.99
CA LYS A 137 3.82 -8.52 13.96
C LYS A 137 4.31 -9.90 13.56
N LEU A 138 5.61 -10.13 13.73
CA LEU A 138 6.17 -11.47 13.72
C LEU A 138 5.75 -12.24 14.98
N ASP A 139 6.00 -13.54 15.03
CA ASP A 139 5.66 -14.40 16.15
C ASP A 139 6.30 -13.96 17.49
N ASP A 140 7.48 -13.34 17.41
CA ASP A 140 8.18 -12.77 18.56
C ASP A 140 7.67 -11.36 18.97
N GLY A 141 6.64 -10.85 18.29
CA GLY A 141 6.07 -9.53 18.52
C GLY A 141 6.78 -8.38 17.81
N THR A 142 7.85 -8.65 17.07
CA THR A 142 8.57 -7.62 16.30
C THR A 142 7.66 -7.01 15.22
N PRO A 143 7.48 -5.68 15.17
CA PRO A 143 6.62 -5.05 14.18
C PRO A 143 7.27 -5.06 12.79
N CYS A 144 6.51 -5.37 11.76
CA CYS A 144 6.89 -5.20 10.35
C CYS A 144 6.91 -3.70 9.96
N CYS A 145 7.60 -2.91 10.75
CA CYS A 145 7.73 -1.47 10.59
C CYS A 145 9.03 -0.97 11.21
N GLN A 146 9.92 -0.47 10.36
CA GLN A 146 11.17 0.17 10.80
C GLN A 146 11.47 1.36 9.89
N TRP A 147 12.19 2.35 10.43
CA TRP A 147 12.67 3.47 9.61
C TRP A 147 13.58 2.99 8.48
N ILE A 148 13.22 3.34 7.25
CA ILE A 148 13.96 2.93 6.06
C ILE A 148 15.12 3.89 5.77
N GLY A 149 14.86 5.20 5.81
CA GLY A 149 15.88 6.21 5.51
C GLY A 149 15.30 7.60 5.25
N PRO A 150 16.16 8.58 4.98
CA PRO A 150 15.75 9.95 4.69
C PRO A 150 15.12 10.08 3.30
N GLY A 151 14.50 11.21 3.03
CA GLY A 151 13.96 11.56 1.70
C GLY A 151 12.91 10.58 1.19
N GLY A 152 13.05 10.13 -0.04
CA GLY A 152 12.14 9.20 -0.70
C GLY A 152 12.27 7.73 -0.30
N ALA A 153 13.17 7.37 0.63
CA ALA A 153 13.57 5.98 0.90
C ALA A 153 12.41 5.02 1.19
N GLY A 154 11.38 5.46 1.94
CA GLY A 154 10.21 4.61 2.24
C GLY A 154 9.41 4.23 1.00
N HIS A 155 9.13 5.19 0.14
CA HIS A 155 8.43 4.95 -1.12
C HIS A 155 9.31 4.22 -2.14
N PHE A 156 10.64 4.45 -2.14
CA PHE A 156 11.58 3.71 -2.97
C PHE A 156 11.54 2.21 -2.65
N VAL A 157 11.64 1.84 -1.37
CA VAL A 157 11.58 0.43 -0.96
C VAL A 157 10.21 -0.17 -1.30
N LYS A 158 9.11 0.58 -1.10
CA LYS A 158 7.78 0.10 -1.52
C LYS A 158 7.65 -0.09 -3.02
N MET A 159 8.25 0.79 -3.81
CA MET A 159 8.29 0.67 -5.27
C MET A 159 9.01 -0.62 -5.69
N VAL A 160 10.18 -0.90 -5.13
CA VAL A 160 10.96 -2.12 -5.41
C VAL A 160 10.20 -3.37 -4.96
N HIS A 161 9.60 -3.34 -3.76
CA HIS A 161 8.72 -4.41 -3.28
C HIS A 161 7.63 -4.75 -4.31
N ASN A 162 6.94 -3.74 -4.83
CA ASN A 162 5.89 -3.97 -5.82
C ASN A 162 6.44 -4.50 -7.15
N GLY A 163 7.63 -4.07 -7.56
CA GLY A 163 8.29 -4.61 -8.74
C GLY A 163 8.59 -6.10 -8.59
N ILE A 164 9.13 -6.52 -7.44
CA ILE A 164 9.38 -7.94 -7.13
C ILE A 164 8.06 -8.72 -7.14
N GLU A 165 7.02 -8.21 -6.51
CA GLU A 165 5.69 -8.83 -6.47
C GLU A 165 5.11 -9.06 -7.88
N TYR A 166 5.36 -8.15 -8.83
CA TYR A 166 4.96 -8.31 -10.23
C TYR A 166 5.70 -9.48 -10.89
N GLY A 167 7.00 -9.63 -10.61
CA GLY A 167 7.78 -10.78 -11.06
C GLY A 167 7.26 -12.10 -10.48
N ASP A 168 6.95 -12.14 -9.19
CA ASP A 168 6.37 -13.33 -8.54
C ASP A 168 5.02 -13.69 -9.15
N MET A 169 4.15 -12.71 -9.41
CA MET A 169 2.85 -12.96 -10.07
C MET A 169 3.04 -13.48 -11.50
N GLN A 170 4.03 -12.98 -12.24
CA GLN A 170 4.35 -13.48 -13.57
C GLN A 170 4.80 -14.94 -13.52
N LEU A 171 5.72 -15.30 -12.62
CA LEU A 171 6.17 -16.69 -12.45
C LEU A 171 5.02 -17.64 -12.08
N ILE A 172 4.12 -17.21 -11.19
CA ILE A 172 2.90 -17.97 -10.84
C ILE A 172 2.02 -18.17 -12.09
N SER A 173 1.83 -17.12 -12.88
CA SER A 173 1.01 -17.17 -14.10
C SER A 173 1.61 -18.11 -15.16
N GLU A 174 2.92 -18.11 -15.32
CA GLU A 174 3.63 -19.02 -16.22
C GLU A 174 3.54 -20.48 -15.75
N ALA A 175 3.74 -20.73 -14.46
CA ALA A 175 3.57 -22.05 -13.87
C ALA A 175 2.12 -22.56 -14.10
N TYR A 176 1.13 -21.72 -13.80
CA TYR A 176 -0.27 -22.01 -14.10
C TYR A 176 -0.48 -22.36 -15.58
N SER A 177 0.03 -21.52 -16.50
CA SER A 177 -0.12 -21.72 -17.94
C SER A 177 0.50 -23.05 -18.43
N LEU A 178 1.67 -23.40 -17.92
CA LEU A 178 2.33 -24.69 -18.23
C LEU A 178 1.50 -25.87 -17.73
N LEU A 179 1.07 -25.85 -16.49
CA LEU A 179 0.30 -26.93 -15.87
C LEU A 179 -1.08 -27.07 -16.51
N LYS A 180 -1.77 -25.96 -16.78
CA LYS A 180 -3.10 -25.94 -17.41
C LYS A 180 -3.04 -26.37 -18.89
N ASN A 181 -2.17 -25.73 -19.69
CA ASN A 181 -2.22 -25.84 -21.14
C ASN A 181 -1.33 -26.94 -21.72
N ARG A 182 -0.28 -27.36 -21.00
CA ARG A 182 0.64 -28.43 -21.47
C ARG A 182 0.38 -29.77 -20.84
N LEU A 183 -0.08 -29.79 -19.58
CA LEU A 183 -0.41 -31.01 -18.86
C LEU A 183 -1.90 -31.26 -18.75
N ASP A 184 -2.74 -30.35 -19.25
CA ASP A 184 -4.21 -30.44 -19.28
C ASP A 184 -4.84 -30.74 -17.91
N LEU A 185 -4.28 -30.12 -16.86
CA LEU A 185 -4.75 -30.30 -15.49
C LEU A 185 -6.00 -29.46 -15.22
N ASP A 186 -6.95 -30.03 -14.50
CA ASP A 186 -8.13 -29.31 -14.03
C ASP A 186 -7.82 -28.39 -12.85
N ASN A 187 -8.72 -27.44 -12.57
CA ASN A 187 -8.51 -26.41 -11.55
C ASN A 187 -8.40 -27.00 -10.13
N GLU A 188 -9.06 -28.09 -9.81
CA GLU A 188 -8.94 -28.77 -8.52
C GLU A 188 -7.57 -29.43 -8.33
N THR A 189 -7.03 -30.02 -9.38
CA THR A 189 -5.69 -30.59 -9.36
C THR A 189 -4.63 -29.49 -9.26
N LEU A 190 -4.79 -28.40 -10.02
CA LEU A 190 -3.93 -27.22 -9.92
C LEU A 190 -3.92 -26.64 -8.50
N ALA A 191 -5.11 -26.44 -7.92
CA ALA A 191 -5.21 -25.92 -6.56
C ALA A 191 -4.47 -26.78 -5.53
N ARG A 192 -4.57 -28.13 -5.63
CA ARG A 192 -3.79 -29.03 -4.75
C ARG A 192 -2.30 -28.90 -4.92
N ILE A 193 -1.81 -28.71 -6.16
CA ILE A 193 -0.39 -28.48 -6.41
C ILE A 193 0.10 -27.21 -5.71
N PHE A 194 -0.65 -26.09 -5.85
CA PHE A 194 -0.31 -24.84 -5.18
C PHE A 194 -0.42 -24.95 -3.64
N GLU A 195 -1.38 -25.68 -3.11
CA GLU A 195 -1.44 -26.00 -1.67
C GLU A 195 -0.22 -26.76 -1.18
N ASP A 196 0.20 -27.80 -1.92
CA ASP A 196 1.39 -28.57 -1.58
C ASP A 196 2.65 -27.69 -1.61
N TRP A 197 2.79 -26.82 -2.61
CA TRP A 197 3.88 -25.84 -2.69
C TRP A 197 3.86 -24.87 -1.51
N ASN A 198 2.68 -24.50 -1.02
CA ASN A 198 2.53 -23.61 0.14
C ASN A 198 2.86 -24.26 1.49
N THR A 199 3.24 -25.54 1.51
CA THR A 199 3.72 -26.23 2.73
C THR A 199 5.25 -26.35 2.78
N GLY A 200 5.96 -25.86 1.75
CA GLY A 200 7.40 -26.04 1.57
C GLY A 200 8.14 -24.73 1.34
N GLU A 201 9.16 -24.77 0.49
CA GLU A 201 10.02 -23.61 0.19
C GLU A 201 9.29 -22.44 -0.48
N LEU A 202 8.16 -22.71 -1.13
CA LEU A 202 7.34 -21.70 -1.78
C LEU A 202 6.21 -21.16 -0.89
N ASP A 203 6.19 -21.50 0.40
CA ASP A 203 5.19 -21.00 1.36
C ASP A 203 5.17 -19.47 1.34
N SER A 204 4.03 -18.93 0.89
CA SER A 204 3.83 -17.48 0.77
C SER A 204 2.35 -17.13 0.62
N TYR A 205 2.04 -15.87 0.94
CA TYR A 205 0.70 -15.33 0.72
C TYR A 205 0.22 -15.52 -0.73
N LEU A 206 1.06 -15.21 -1.73
CA LEU A 206 0.68 -15.30 -3.15
C LEU A 206 0.41 -16.75 -3.59
N ILE A 207 1.21 -17.72 -3.17
CA ILE A 207 0.98 -19.13 -3.46
C ILE A 207 -0.31 -19.62 -2.79
N GLY A 208 -0.55 -19.24 -1.51
CA GLY A 208 -1.78 -19.60 -0.80
C GLY A 208 -3.03 -19.07 -1.47
N ILE A 209 -3.10 -17.77 -1.78
CA ILE A 209 -4.27 -17.21 -2.46
C ILE A 209 -4.46 -17.72 -3.89
N THR A 210 -3.39 -18.18 -4.56
CA THR A 210 -3.50 -18.79 -5.88
C THR A 210 -4.29 -20.09 -5.81
N ALA A 211 -4.07 -20.92 -4.79
CA ALA A 211 -4.87 -22.12 -4.56
C ALA A 211 -6.36 -21.80 -4.36
N ASP A 212 -6.67 -20.76 -3.58
CA ASP A 212 -8.05 -20.30 -3.36
C ASP A 212 -8.69 -19.79 -4.66
N ILE A 213 -7.96 -18.97 -5.44
CA ILE A 213 -8.43 -18.44 -6.72
C ILE A 213 -8.76 -19.57 -7.70
N LEU A 214 -7.94 -20.61 -7.77
CA LEU A 214 -8.14 -21.76 -8.63
C LEU A 214 -9.43 -22.53 -8.31
N ARG A 215 -9.91 -22.51 -7.05
CA ARG A 215 -11.16 -23.13 -6.62
C ARG A 215 -12.37 -22.21 -6.63
N PHE A 216 -12.15 -20.91 -6.82
CA PHE A 216 -13.24 -19.95 -6.70
C PHE A 216 -14.28 -20.16 -7.82
N LYS A 217 -15.50 -20.49 -7.39
CA LYS A 217 -16.64 -20.68 -8.31
C LYS A 217 -17.23 -19.33 -8.72
N ASP A 218 -17.75 -19.28 -9.95
CA ASP A 218 -18.50 -18.11 -10.39
C ASP A 218 -19.87 -18.06 -9.69
N GLU A 219 -20.11 -17.04 -8.88
CA GLU A 219 -21.38 -16.83 -8.18
C GLU A 219 -22.53 -16.47 -9.12
N ALA A 220 -22.23 -15.95 -10.30
CA ALA A 220 -23.20 -15.53 -11.31
C ALA A 220 -23.48 -16.59 -12.38
N GLY A 221 -22.81 -17.76 -12.35
CA GLY A 221 -22.93 -18.79 -13.35
C GLY A 221 -22.28 -20.12 -13.00
N GLU A 222 -22.11 -20.99 -13.97
CA GLU A 222 -21.46 -22.29 -13.79
C GLU A 222 -19.93 -22.18 -13.99
N GLY A 223 -19.18 -23.06 -13.34
CA GLY A 223 -17.74 -23.22 -13.50
C GLY A 223 -16.90 -22.34 -12.56
N TYR A 224 -15.63 -22.15 -12.92
CA TYR A 224 -14.68 -21.36 -12.13
C TYR A 224 -14.61 -19.93 -12.66
N LEU A 225 -14.53 -18.96 -11.76
CA LEU A 225 -14.43 -17.56 -12.14
C LEU A 225 -13.16 -17.28 -12.94
N LEU A 226 -12.04 -17.93 -12.58
CA LEU A 226 -10.75 -17.79 -13.26
C LEU A 226 -10.84 -18.06 -14.78
N ASP A 227 -11.61 -19.05 -15.19
CA ASP A 227 -11.79 -19.41 -16.61
C ASP A 227 -12.52 -18.33 -17.43
N LYS A 228 -13.10 -17.32 -16.77
CA LYS A 228 -13.88 -16.22 -17.37
C LYS A 228 -13.19 -14.86 -17.27
N ILE A 229 -12.06 -14.79 -16.56
CA ILE A 229 -11.30 -13.54 -16.40
C ILE A 229 -10.59 -13.22 -17.73
N LEU A 230 -10.67 -11.96 -18.15
CA LEU A 230 -9.95 -11.48 -19.32
C LEU A 230 -8.44 -11.59 -19.09
N ASP A 231 -7.75 -12.20 -20.05
CA ASP A 231 -6.28 -12.28 -20.07
C ASP A 231 -5.68 -10.89 -20.42
N ALA A 232 -5.72 -10.01 -19.44
CA ALA A 232 -5.16 -8.67 -19.54
C ALA A 232 -4.72 -8.18 -18.16
N ALA A 233 -3.53 -7.61 -18.07
CA ALA A 233 -2.97 -7.01 -16.87
C ALA A 233 -2.83 -5.50 -17.02
N GLY A 234 -3.02 -4.78 -15.89
CA GLY A 234 -2.77 -3.35 -15.79
C GLY A 234 -1.65 -3.07 -14.81
N GLN A 235 -1.11 -1.84 -14.85
CA GLN A 235 -0.09 -1.39 -13.91
C GLN A 235 -0.47 -0.05 -13.28
N LYS A 236 0.08 0.23 -12.09
CA LYS A 236 -0.09 1.51 -11.36
C LYS A 236 1.17 2.37 -11.35
N GLY A 237 2.22 1.99 -12.09
CA GLY A 237 3.48 2.72 -12.27
C GLY A 237 4.67 2.18 -11.48
N THR A 238 4.48 1.52 -10.33
CA THR A 238 5.59 1.10 -9.44
C THR A 238 6.57 0.11 -10.10
N GLY A 239 6.10 -0.87 -10.86
CA GLY A 239 6.97 -1.78 -11.61
C GLY A 239 7.81 -1.04 -12.66
N LYS A 240 7.17 -0.14 -13.43
CA LYS A 240 7.87 0.71 -14.41
C LYS A 240 8.92 1.60 -13.75
N TRP A 241 8.61 2.22 -12.61
CA TRP A 241 9.57 3.07 -11.91
C TRP A 241 10.76 2.27 -11.37
N SER A 242 10.53 1.02 -10.90
CA SER A 242 11.61 0.12 -10.49
C SER A 242 12.56 -0.18 -11.64
N ALA A 243 12.02 -0.45 -12.83
CA ALA A 243 12.81 -0.69 -14.04
C ALA A 243 13.64 0.54 -14.43
N ILE A 244 13.04 1.74 -14.39
CA ILE A 244 13.74 3.01 -14.68
C ILE A 244 14.86 3.23 -13.67
N ALA A 245 14.59 3.11 -12.37
CA ALA A 245 15.58 3.29 -11.33
C ALA A 245 16.76 2.31 -11.47
N ALA A 246 16.49 1.04 -11.81
CA ALA A 246 17.54 0.07 -12.07
C ALA A 246 18.43 0.46 -13.27
N MET A 247 17.82 0.98 -14.35
CA MET A 247 18.59 1.47 -15.49
C MET A 247 19.46 2.69 -15.13
N ASP A 248 18.94 3.59 -14.32
CA ASP A 248 19.69 4.78 -13.86
C ASP A 248 20.87 4.39 -12.96
N GLU A 249 20.72 3.37 -12.15
CA GLU A 249 21.76 2.83 -11.26
C GLU A 249 22.68 1.78 -11.93
N ASN A 250 22.41 1.41 -13.18
CA ASN A 250 23.12 0.35 -13.94
C ASN A 250 23.01 -1.04 -13.31
N ASP A 251 21.91 -1.33 -12.62
CA ASP A 251 21.62 -2.63 -12.04
C ASP A 251 20.78 -3.51 -12.99
N PRO A 252 21.15 -4.77 -13.24
CA PRO A 252 20.34 -5.66 -14.07
C PRO A 252 19.07 -6.08 -13.32
N LEU A 253 17.90 -5.80 -13.91
CA LEU A 253 16.59 -6.07 -13.34
C LEU A 253 15.68 -6.80 -14.34
N THR A 254 16.14 -7.95 -14.85
CA THR A 254 15.50 -8.64 -15.97
C THR A 254 14.09 -9.12 -15.65
N LEU A 255 13.86 -9.74 -14.48
CA LEU A 255 12.55 -10.28 -14.10
C LEU A 255 11.45 -9.22 -14.03
N ILE A 256 11.75 -8.03 -13.51
CA ILE A 256 10.75 -6.95 -13.34
C ILE A 256 10.51 -6.20 -14.66
N THR A 257 11.46 -6.26 -15.58
CA THR A 257 11.41 -5.53 -16.86
C THR A 257 10.77 -6.32 -18.00
N GLU A 258 10.59 -7.61 -17.83
CA GLU A 258 9.84 -8.47 -18.75
C GLU A 258 8.33 -8.19 -18.72
#